data_5a78ea1e03795ed1aa6c332772caf142
#
_entry.id   5a78ea1e03795ed1aa6c332772caf142
#
_cell.length_a   1.000
_cell.length_b   1.000
_cell.length_c   1.000
_cell.angle_alpha   90.00
_cell.angle_beta   90.00
_cell.angle_gamma   90.00
#
_symmetry.space_group_name_H-M   'P 1'
#
loop_
_entity.id
_entity.type
_entity.pdbx_description
1 polymer ?
#
loop_
_entity_poly.entity_id
_entity_poly.type
_entity_poly.pdbx_seq_one_letter_code
_entity_poly.pdbx_strand_id
1 'polypeptide(L)'
;MAMNDSDGHNDGLVVWFTGLSGAGKTTLARSLSGELKAAGRRVETLDGDEVRENLSYGLGFSREDRETNVRRIGFVARLLARNRVVVLGAAISPYRQSRDDVRRAIESDGIRFLEVFVRCPLGTLIERDVKGLYAKALAGEVKHFTGISDPYEEPLSPDIVVDSSLETVAESSTRILTSILNSQPQVKAVQADQCAVL
;
A
#
# COMPACT_ATOMS: atom_id res chain seq x y z
N MET A 1 -36.80 8.90 -9.75
CA MET A 1 -36.37 7.53 -9.56
C MET A 1 -35.15 7.59 -8.65
N ALA A 2 -35.37 7.44 -7.35
CA ALA A 2 -34.29 7.56 -6.36
C ALA A 2 -33.44 6.27 -6.43
N MET A 3 -32.16 6.41 -6.75
CA MET A 3 -31.22 5.30 -6.66
C MET A 3 -31.05 4.96 -5.18
N ASN A 4 -31.40 3.75 -4.81
CA ASN A 4 -31.22 3.23 -3.47
C ASN A 4 -29.71 3.04 -3.23
N ASP A 5 -29.11 3.92 -2.43
CA ASP A 5 -27.69 3.91 -2.00
C ASP A 5 -27.45 2.93 -0.84
N SER A 6 -28.03 1.73 -0.91
CA SER A 6 -27.92 0.69 0.14
C SER A 6 -26.84 -0.35 -0.11
N ASP A 7 -25.89 -0.10 -1.02
CA ASP A 7 -24.76 -0.99 -1.25
C ASP A 7 -23.53 -0.57 -0.41
N GLY A 8 -23.53 -0.94 0.87
CA GLY A 8 -22.39 -0.78 1.79
C GLY A 8 -21.11 -1.53 1.40
N HIS A 9 -20.99 -1.96 0.15
CA HIS A 9 -19.87 -2.74 -0.38
C HIS A 9 -19.00 -1.98 -1.40
N ASN A 10 -19.29 -0.74 -1.70
CA ASN A 10 -18.62 0.01 -2.79
C ASN A 10 -17.84 1.25 -2.32
N ASP A 11 -17.40 1.26 -1.09
CA ASP A 11 -16.55 2.34 -0.60
C ASP A 11 -15.11 2.19 -1.08
N GLY A 12 -14.46 3.32 -1.38
CA GLY A 12 -13.05 3.34 -1.72
C GLY A 12 -12.19 2.84 -0.56
N LEU A 13 -11.08 2.22 -0.90
CA LEU A 13 -10.13 1.65 0.03
C LEU A 13 -8.72 1.81 -0.52
N VAL A 14 -7.75 2.06 0.34
CA VAL A 14 -6.34 1.96 -0.04
C VAL A 14 -5.70 0.80 0.71
N VAL A 15 -5.12 -0.15 -0.03
CA VAL A 15 -4.26 -1.21 0.48
C VAL A 15 -2.83 -0.86 0.10
N TRP A 16 -2.00 -0.55 1.10
CA TRP A 16 -0.64 -0.08 0.91
C TRP A 16 0.36 -1.16 1.24
N PHE A 17 0.95 -1.76 0.21
CA PHE A 17 2.01 -2.76 0.37
C PHE A 17 3.35 -2.07 0.54
N THR A 18 4.03 -2.34 1.66
CA THR A 18 5.40 -1.90 1.94
C THR A 18 6.31 -3.10 2.18
N GLY A 19 7.61 -2.93 1.99
CA GLY A 19 8.62 -3.99 2.16
C GLY A 19 9.78 -3.83 1.18
N LEU A 20 10.85 -4.57 1.39
CA LEU A 20 12.07 -4.52 0.59
C LEU A 20 11.84 -4.86 -0.90
N SER A 21 12.80 -4.53 -1.75
CA SER A 21 12.78 -4.94 -3.16
C SER A 21 12.72 -6.48 -3.26
N GLY A 22 11.94 -7.01 -4.19
CA GLY A 22 11.82 -8.47 -4.34
C GLY A 22 10.97 -9.18 -3.28
N ALA A 23 10.44 -8.49 -2.26
CA ALA A 23 9.62 -9.11 -1.20
C ALA A 23 8.25 -9.63 -1.67
N GLY A 24 7.82 -9.37 -2.92
CA GLY A 24 6.57 -9.90 -3.46
C GLY A 24 5.38 -8.93 -3.47
N LYS A 25 5.57 -7.65 -3.17
CA LYS A 25 4.51 -6.62 -3.13
C LYS A 25 3.66 -6.58 -4.41
N THR A 26 4.31 -6.45 -5.57
CA THR A 26 3.65 -6.42 -6.88
C THR A 26 2.88 -7.70 -7.18
N THR A 27 3.44 -8.85 -6.82
CA THR A 27 2.80 -10.16 -7.02
C THR A 27 1.52 -10.27 -6.19
N LEU A 28 1.57 -9.88 -4.92
CA LEU A 28 0.39 -9.86 -4.04
C LEU A 28 -0.65 -8.85 -4.52
N ALA A 29 -0.24 -7.64 -4.91
CA ALA A 29 -1.15 -6.63 -5.43
C ALA A 29 -1.87 -7.13 -6.70
N ARG A 30 -1.17 -7.79 -7.62
CA ARG A 30 -1.76 -8.37 -8.84
C ARG A 30 -2.74 -9.50 -8.53
N SER A 31 -2.38 -10.43 -7.62
CA SER A 31 -3.28 -11.51 -7.19
C SER A 31 -4.57 -10.94 -6.60
N LEU A 32 -4.44 -10.04 -5.63
CA LEU A 32 -5.57 -9.40 -4.96
C LEU A 32 -6.43 -8.57 -5.94
N SER A 33 -5.80 -7.88 -6.91
CA SER A 33 -6.50 -7.15 -7.96
C SER A 33 -7.42 -8.06 -8.77
N GLY A 34 -6.93 -9.25 -9.14
CA GLY A 34 -7.74 -10.24 -9.87
C GLY A 34 -8.96 -10.69 -9.06
N GLU A 35 -8.78 -11.03 -7.80
CA GLU A 35 -9.85 -11.48 -6.90
C GLU A 35 -10.91 -10.38 -6.66
N LEU A 36 -10.47 -9.16 -6.40
CA LEU A 36 -11.38 -8.03 -6.19
C LEU A 36 -12.15 -7.64 -7.45
N LYS A 37 -11.50 -7.67 -8.63
CA LYS A 37 -12.18 -7.44 -9.92
C LYS A 37 -13.21 -8.53 -10.22
N ALA A 38 -12.89 -9.79 -9.94
CA ALA A 38 -13.84 -10.90 -10.06
C ALA A 38 -15.05 -10.75 -9.11
N ALA A 39 -14.86 -10.10 -7.97
CA ALA A 39 -15.94 -9.73 -7.03
C ALA A 39 -16.67 -8.43 -7.42
N GLY A 40 -16.47 -7.90 -8.64
CA GLY A 40 -17.17 -6.73 -9.16
C GLY A 40 -16.65 -5.38 -8.62
N ARG A 41 -15.50 -5.34 -7.94
CA ARG A 41 -14.93 -4.09 -7.43
C ARG A 41 -14.16 -3.34 -8.53
N ARG A 42 -14.21 -2.02 -8.48
CA ARG A 42 -13.29 -1.17 -9.28
C ARG A 42 -11.94 -1.14 -8.57
N VAL A 43 -10.89 -1.60 -9.25
CA VAL A 43 -9.56 -1.73 -8.66
C VAL A 43 -8.52 -1.09 -9.54
N GLU A 44 -7.65 -0.30 -8.95
CA GLU A 44 -6.46 0.26 -9.60
C GLU A 44 -5.21 -0.12 -8.83
N THR A 45 -4.12 -0.41 -9.56
CA THR A 45 -2.83 -0.78 -8.97
C THR A 45 -1.81 0.31 -9.28
N LEU A 46 -1.20 0.87 -8.24
CA LEU A 46 -0.12 1.84 -8.33
C LEU A 46 1.19 1.12 -8.00
N ASP A 47 1.81 0.51 -9.02
CA ASP A 47 3.10 -0.16 -8.88
C ASP A 47 4.24 0.86 -8.83
N GLY A 48 5.17 0.69 -7.90
CA GLY A 48 6.25 1.64 -7.67
C GLY A 48 7.19 1.82 -8.86
N ASP A 49 7.40 0.79 -9.67
CA ASP A 49 8.26 0.87 -10.85
C ASP A 49 7.53 1.65 -11.96
N GLU A 50 6.26 1.32 -12.25
CA GLU A 50 5.42 2.02 -13.22
C GLU A 50 5.20 3.50 -12.85
N VAL A 51 4.97 3.77 -11.57
CA VAL A 51 4.84 5.16 -11.07
C VAL A 51 6.13 5.96 -11.29
N ARG A 52 7.31 5.32 -11.13
CA ARG A 52 8.58 6.01 -11.37
C ARG A 52 8.79 6.37 -12.83
N GLU A 53 8.36 5.54 -13.74
CA GLU A 53 8.47 5.79 -15.18
C GLU A 53 7.56 6.94 -15.66
N ASN A 54 6.40 7.11 -15.02
CA ASN A 54 5.36 8.05 -15.44
C ASN A 54 5.23 9.25 -14.48
N LEU A 55 4.63 9.02 -13.32
CA LEU A 55 4.26 10.07 -12.37
C LEU A 55 5.49 10.70 -11.68
N SER A 56 6.54 9.92 -11.49
CA SER A 56 7.75 10.32 -10.77
C SER A 56 8.99 10.34 -11.65
N TYR A 57 8.80 10.52 -12.96
CA TYR A 57 9.89 10.67 -13.89
C TYR A 57 10.87 11.77 -13.43
N GLY A 58 12.17 11.48 -13.52
CA GLY A 58 13.23 12.41 -13.10
C GLY A 58 13.60 12.35 -11.62
N LEU A 59 12.85 11.65 -10.75
CA LEU A 59 13.26 11.42 -9.38
C LEU A 59 14.36 10.35 -9.30
N GLY A 60 15.38 10.62 -8.47
CA GLY A 60 16.43 9.67 -8.11
C GLY A 60 16.00 8.76 -6.95
N PHE A 61 17.01 8.37 -6.15
CA PHE A 61 16.85 7.47 -5.01
C PHE A 61 17.31 8.10 -3.68
N SER A 62 17.53 9.42 -3.66
CA SER A 62 17.77 10.13 -2.40
C SER A 62 16.58 9.98 -1.45
N ARG A 63 16.76 10.32 -0.19
CA ARG A 63 15.68 10.31 0.79
C ARG A 63 14.52 11.20 0.33
N GLU A 64 14.81 12.41 -0.08
CA GLU A 64 13.84 13.41 -0.54
C GLU A 64 13.06 12.93 -1.77
N ASP A 65 13.76 12.28 -2.73
CA ASP A 65 13.12 11.71 -3.92
C ASP A 65 12.17 10.56 -3.56
N ARG A 66 12.58 9.70 -2.62
CA ARG A 66 11.74 8.60 -2.15
C ARG A 66 10.51 9.11 -1.41
N GLU A 67 10.65 10.10 -0.52
CA GLU A 67 9.55 10.74 0.18
C GLU A 67 8.59 11.43 -0.80
N THR A 68 9.14 12.13 -1.80
CA THR A 68 8.36 12.75 -2.87
C THR A 68 7.60 11.71 -3.70
N ASN A 69 8.23 10.59 -4.05
CA ASN A 69 7.57 9.50 -4.77
C ASN A 69 6.40 8.92 -3.96
N VAL A 70 6.62 8.61 -2.68
CA VAL A 70 5.58 8.08 -1.78
C VAL A 70 4.42 9.07 -1.65
N ARG A 71 4.70 10.36 -1.48
CA ARG A 71 3.67 11.42 -1.42
C ARG A 71 2.85 11.51 -2.72
N ARG A 72 3.49 11.39 -3.90
CA ARG A 72 2.78 11.38 -5.19
C ARG A 72 1.87 10.17 -5.34
N ILE A 73 2.36 8.97 -5.02
CA ILE A 73 1.55 7.75 -5.01
C ILE A 73 0.37 7.91 -4.06
N GLY A 74 0.60 8.39 -2.84
CA GLY A 74 -0.44 8.62 -1.83
C GLY A 74 -1.50 9.61 -2.30
N PHE A 75 -1.11 10.70 -2.97
CA PHE A 75 -2.04 11.67 -3.52
C PHE A 75 -2.95 11.06 -4.60
N VAL A 76 -2.39 10.31 -5.55
CA VAL A 76 -3.17 9.61 -6.59
C VAL A 76 -4.08 8.55 -5.97
N ALA A 77 -3.57 7.76 -5.02
CA ALA A 77 -4.35 6.76 -4.30
C ALA A 77 -5.57 7.38 -3.61
N ARG A 78 -5.37 8.52 -2.92
CA ARG A 78 -6.43 9.29 -2.27
C ARG A 78 -7.50 9.77 -3.27
N LEU A 79 -7.09 10.31 -4.42
CA LEU A 79 -8.01 10.76 -5.47
C LEU A 79 -8.88 9.63 -6.02
N LEU A 80 -8.29 8.48 -6.31
CA LEU A 80 -8.98 7.31 -6.81
C LEU A 80 -9.94 6.74 -5.76
N ALA A 81 -9.48 6.61 -4.52
CA ALA A 81 -10.28 6.03 -3.45
C ALA A 81 -11.50 6.89 -3.10
N ARG A 82 -11.41 8.25 -3.18
CA ARG A 82 -12.58 9.14 -3.06
C ARG A 82 -13.65 8.88 -4.12
N ASN A 83 -13.27 8.27 -5.24
CA ASN A 83 -14.16 7.89 -6.33
C ASN A 83 -14.56 6.40 -6.28
N ARG A 84 -14.57 5.81 -5.09
CA ARG A 84 -15.01 4.42 -4.84
C ARG A 84 -14.14 3.37 -5.56
N VAL A 85 -12.86 3.65 -5.76
CA VAL A 85 -11.87 2.72 -6.30
C VAL A 85 -11.11 2.06 -5.15
N VAL A 86 -10.91 0.76 -5.20
CA VAL A 86 -9.94 0.07 -4.35
C VAL A 86 -8.58 0.28 -4.95
N VAL A 87 -7.68 0.92 -4.22
CA VAL A 87 -6.33 1.22 -4.70
C VAL A 87 -5.32 0.30 -4.02
N LEU A 88 -4.52 -0.39 -4.82
CA LEU A 88 -3.45 -1.27 -4.38
C LEU A 88 -2.11 -0.58 -4.64
N GLY A 89 -1.57 0.12 -3.64
CA GLY A 89 -0.28 0.81 -3.73
C GLY A 89 0.86 -0.15 -3.40
N ALA A 90 1.74 -0.47 -4.35
CA ALA A 90 2.86 -1.40 -4.16
C ALA A 90 4.20 -0.69 -4.31
N ALA A 91 4.74 -0.13 -3.24
CA ALA A 91 6.01 0.60 -3.22
C ALA A 91 6.88 0.16 -2.03
N ILE A 92 8.20 0.33 -2.12
CA ILE A 92 9.10 0.07 -0.98
C ILE A 92 8.71 0.96 0.20
N SER A 93 8.49 2.27 -0.05
CA SER A 93 8.11 3.28 0.95
C SER A 93 8.89 3.12 2.27
N PRO A 94 10.23 3.35 2.25
CA PRO A 94 11.12 2.86 3.30
C PRO A 94 10.98 3.61 4.63
N TYR A 95 10.46 4.83 4.63
CA TYR A 95 10.40 5.68 5.82
C TYR A 95 9.01 5.66 6.45
N ARG A 96 8.93 5.41 7.76
CA ARG A 96 7.67 5.36 8.54
C ARG A 96 6.89 6.66 8.39
N GLN A 97 7.56 7.80 8.60
CA GLN A 97 6.92 9.10 8.52
C GLN A 97 6.15 9.31 7.21
N SER A 98 6.76 8.94 6.07
CA SER A 98 6.11 9.09 4.76
C SER A 98 4.86 8.20 4.62
N ARG A 99 4.87 6.98 5.17
CA ARG A 99 3.71 6.09 5.18
C ARG A 99 2.61 6.60 6.10
N ASP A 100 2.99 7.08 7.28
CA ASP A 100 2.07 7.67 8.26
C ASP A 100 1.40 8.94 7.73
N ASP A 101 2.13 9.76 6.98
CA ASP A 101 1.59 10.97 6.34
C ASP A 101 0.56 10.61 5.26
N VAL A 102 0.85 9.59 4.44
CA VAL A 102 -0.09 9.07 3.44
C VAL A 102 -1.34 8.50 4.11
N ARG A 103 -1.17 7.66 5.16
CA ARG A 103 -2.29 7.11 5.94
C ARG A 103 -3.18 8.23 6.47
N ARG A 104 -2.61 9.19 7.19
CA ARG A 104 -3.37 10.31 7.77
C ARG A 104 -4.13 11.11 6.72
N ALA A 105 -3.49 11.40 5.58
CA ALA A 105 -4.14 12.14 4.50
C ALA A 105 -5.32 11.38 3.89
N ILE A 106 -5.27 10.06 3.79
CA ILE A 106 -6.33 9.23 3.24
C ILE A 106 -7.46 9.08 4.27
N GLU A 107 -7.12 8.77 5.53
CA GLU A 107 -8.09 8.60 6.62
C GLU A 107 -8.81 9.90 6.98
N SER A 108 -8.19 11.07 6.77
CA SER A 108 -8.85 12.37 6.96
C SER A 108 -10.03 12.62 6.01
N ASP A 109 -10.09 11.93 4.88
CA ASP A 109 -11.24 11.94 3.96
C ASP A 109 -12.29 10.86 4.31
N GLY A 110 -12.15 10.16 5.43
CA GLY A 110 -13.01 9.05 5.82
C GLY A 110 -12.75 7.76 5.03
N ILE A 111 -11.67 7.71 4.26
CA ILE A 111 -11.30 6.55 3.45
C ILE A 111 -10.48 5.59 4.30
N ARG A 112 -10.81 4.32 4.21
CA ARG A 112 -10.09 3.26 4.90
C ARG A 112 -8.70 3.04 4.29
N PHE A 113 -7.70 2.90 5.15
CA PHE A 113 -6.32 2.58 4.77
C PHE A 113 -5.86 1.30 5.47
N LEU A 114 -5.28 0.36 4.71
CA LEU A 114 -4.69 -0.87 5.23
C LEU A 114 -3.22 -0.94 4.84
N GLU A 115 -2.33 -0.93 5.82
CA GLU A 115 -0.90 -1.14 5.60
C GLU A 115 -0.58 -2.63 5.65
N VAL A 116 -0.10 -3.18 4.54
CA VAL A 116 0.36 -4.56 4.42
C VAL A 116 1.89 -4.57 4.40
N PHE A 117 2.50 -5.06 5.47
CA PHE A 117 3.94 -5.26 5.51
C PHE A 117 4.29 -6.62 4.91
N VAL A 118 4.90 -6.58 3.72
CA VAL A 118 5.41 -7.79 3.05
C VAL A 118 6.84 -8.02 3.52
N ARG A 119 6.95 -8.78 4.61
CA ARG A 119 8.22 -9.15 5.22
C ARG A 119 8.89 -10.26 4.43
N CYS A 120 10.20 -10.15 4.27
CA CYS A 120 11.07 -11.22 3.80
C CYS A 120 12.46 -10.98 4.36
N PRO A 121 13.13 -12.00 4.93
CA PRO A 121 14.50 -11.87 5.41
C PRO A 121 15.44 -11.38 4.30
N LEU A 122 16.33 -10.43 4.62
CA LEU A 122 17.24 -9.85 3.63
C LEU A 122 18.13 -10.92 2.98
N GLY A 123 18.60 -11.91 3.72
CA GLY A 123 19.36 -13.04 3.17
C GLY A 123 18.61 -13.78 2.07
N THR A 124 17.32 -14.08 2.31
CA THR A 124 16.46 -14.73 1.30
C THR A 124 16.26 -13.86 0.06
N LEU A 125 16.16 -12.53 0.24
CA LEU A 125 16.03 -11.60 -0.90
C LEU A 125 17.32 -11.53 -1.72
N ILE A 126 18.48 -11.55 -1.07
CA ILE A 126 19.80 -11.60 -1.73
C ILE A 126 19.96 -12.90 -2.51
N GLU A 127 19.59 -14.04 -1.93
CA GLU A 127 19.64 -15.35 -2.60
C GLU A 127 18.71 -15.41 -3.81
N ARG A 128 17.49 -14.89 -3.69
CA ARG A 128 16.51 -14.85 -4.80
C ARG A 128 16.91 -13.90 -5.92
N ASP A 129 17.39 -12.75 -5.56
CA ASP A 129 17.79 -11.59 -6.40
C ASP A 129 17.04 -11.48 -7.75
N VAL A 130 15.72 -11.56 -7.70
CA VAL A 130 14.81 -11.67 -8.86
C VAL A 130 15.06 -10.61 -9.94
N LYS A 131 15.59 -9.44 -9.56
CA LYS A 131 15.87 -8.31 -10.45
C LYS A 131 17.37 -8.11 -10.72
N GLY A 132 18.26 -8.92 -10.15
CA GLY A 132 19.71 -8.74 -10.21
C GLY A 132 20.22 -7.46 -9.53
N LEU A 133 19.41 -6.86 -8.66
CA LEU A 133 19.72 -5.57 -8.03
C LEU A 133 20.53 -5.71 -6.75
N TYR A 134 20.36 -6.82 -6.01
CA TYR A 134 21.12 -7.07 -4.78
C TYR A 134 22.59 -7.33 -5.08
N ALA A 135 22.89 -8.14 -6.09
CA ALA A 135 24.27 -8.38 -6.52
C ALA A 135 24.99 -7.06 -6.89
N LYS A 136 24.31 -6.20 -7.66
CA LYS A 136 24.84 -4.89 -8.04
C LYS A 136 25.02 -3.94 -6.85
N ALA A 137 24.07 -3.95 -5.91
CA ALA A 137 24.16 -3.13 -4.70
C ALA A 137 25.32 -3.56 -3.80
N LEU A 138 25.52 -4.86 -3.62
CA LEU A 138 26.64 -5.44 -2.85
C LEU A 138 27.99 -5.17 -3.52
N ALA A 139 28.04 -5.14 -4.87
CA ALA A 139 29.21 -4.75 -5.63
C ALA A 139 29.49 -3.23 -5.60
N GLY A 140 28.58 -2.43 -5.01
CA GLY A 140 28.71 -0.96 -4.95
C GLY A 140 28.34 -0.24 -6.27
N GLU A 141 27.80 -0.96 -7.25
CA GLU A 141 27.36 -0.41 -8.53
C GLU A 141 26.07 0.40 -8.42
N VAL A 142 25.20 0.04 -7.47
CA VAL A 142 23.94 0.75 -7.17
C VAL A 142 24.07 1.46 -5.83
N LYS A 143 24.03 2.80 -5.87
CA LYS A 143 24.00 3.64 -4.66
C LYS A 143 22.57 3.78 -4.14
N HIS A 144 22.44 4.08 -2.86
CA HIS A 144 21.13 4.31 -2.22
C HIS A 144 20.15 3.14 -2.37
N PHE A 145 20.63 1.90 -2.17
CA PHE A 145 19.78 0.73 -2.27
C PHE A 145 19.18 0.38 -0.90
N THR A 146 17.85 0.44 -0.79
CA THR A 146 17.14 0.16 0.46
C THR A 146 17.39 -1.25 0.97
N GLY A 147 17.83 -1.36 2.20
CA GLY A 147 18.18 -2.62 2.86
C GLY A 147 19.65 -3.02 2.74
N ILE A 148 20.45 -2.31 1.93
CA ILE A 148 21.92 -2.50 1.83
C ILE A 148 22.64 -1.22 2.24
N SER A 149 22.58 -0.17 1.43
CA SER A 149 23.24 1.12 1.72
C SER A 149 22.31 2.16 2.32
N ASP A 150 21.00 2.01 2.16
CA ASP A 150 19.97 2.89 2.75
C ASP A 150 19.04 2.10 3.67
N PRO A 151 18.52 2.73 4.73
CA PRO A 151 17.66 2.05 5.70
C PRO A 151 16.29 1.72 5.14
N TYR A 152 15.68 0.65 5.66
CA TYR A 152 14.26 0.38 5.61
C TYR A 152 13.71 0.39 7.04
N GLU A 153 12.79 1.28 7.32
CA GLU A 153 12.13 1.39 8.61
C GLU A 153 10.87 0.54 8.62
N GLU A 154 10.94 -0.64 9.23
CA GLU A 154 9.78 -1.54 9.33
C GLU A 154 8.61 -0.82 10.02
N PRO A 155 7.35 -1.08 9.58
CA PRO A 155 6.18 -0.56 10.26
C PRO A 155 6.10 -1.01 11.71
N LEU A 156 5.69 -0.11 12.62
CA LEU A 156 5.54 -0.45 14.03
C LEU A 156 4.23 -1.19 14.31
N SER A 157 3.18 -0.85 13.57
CA SER A 157 1.82 -1.40 13.75
C SER A 157 1.12 -1.53 12.39
N PRO A 158 1.62 -2.40 11.49
CA PRO A 158 0.93 -2.65 10.22
C PRO A 158 -0.40 -3.35 10.49
N ASP A 159 -1.40 -3.11 9.63
CA ASP A 159 -2.70 -3.80 9.76
C ASP A 159 -2.57 -5.29 9.45
N ILE A 160 -1.66 -5.63 8.54
CA ILE A 160 -1.39 -7.04 8.12
C ILE A 160 0.11 -7.22 7.93
N VAL A 161 0.65 -8.32 8.45
CA VAL A 161 2.01 -8.79 8.16
C VAL A 161 1.93 -10.05 7.32
N VAL A 162 2.59 -10.07 6.19
CA VAL A 162 2.76 -11.24 5.31
C VAL A 162 4.23 -11.62 5.32
N ASP A 163 4.55 -12.88 5.56
CA ASP A 163 5.92 -13.41 5.45
C ASP A 163 6.07 -14.19 4.14
N SER A 164 6.60 -13.53 3.11
CA SER A 164 6.75 -14.13 1.79
C SER A 164 7.86 -15.18 1.67
N SER A 165 8.58 -15.43 2.76
CA SER A 165 9.51 -16.57 2.84
C SER A 165 8.83 -17.85 3.32
N LEU A 166 7.67 -17.74 3.97
CA LEU A 166 6.94 -18.84 4.60
C LEU A 166 5.56 -19.08 3.98
N GLU A 167 4.92 -18.04 3.47
CA GLU A 167 3.56 -18.07 2.95
C GLU A 167 3.55 -18.07 1.41
N THR A 168 2.62 -18.81 0.84
CA THR A 168 2.31 -18.73 -0.59
C THR A 168 1.55 -17.44 -0.91
N VAL A 169 1.58 -17.04 -2.19
CA VAL A 169 0.82 -15.86 -2.67
C VAL A 169 -0.69 -16.06 -2.41
N ALA A 170 -1.21 -17.28 -2.61
CA ALA A 170 -2.63 -17.58 -2.43
C ALA A 170 -3.07 -17.45 -0.96
N GLU A 171 -2.30 -17.99 -0.02
CA GLU A 171 -2.57 -17.88 1.42
C GLU A 171 -2.57 -16.42 1.87
N SER A 172 -1.53 -15.66 1.47
CA SER A 172 -1.40 -14.24 1.79
C SER A 172 -2.54 -13.41 1.19
N SER A 173 -2.89 -13.62 -0.10
CA SER A 173 -4.00 -12.93 -0.77
C SER A 173 -5.32 -13.21 -0.08
N THR A 174 -5.63 -14.47 0.24
CA THR A 174 -6.86 -14.85 0.95
C THR A 174 -6.98 -14.14 2.30
N ARG A 175 -5.88 -14.06 3.05
CA ARG A 175 -5.85 -13.39 4.35
C ARG A 175 -6.08 -11.89 4.23
N ILE A 176 -5.45 -11.25 3.23
CA ILE A 176 -5.66 -9.82 2.96
C ILE A 176 -7.11 -9.57 2.53
N LEU A 177 -7.65 -10.38 1.61
CA LEU A 177 -9.03 -10.26 1.14
C LEU A 177 -10.03 -10.42 2.29
N THR A 178 -9.82 -11.39 3.17
CA THR A 178 -10.64 -11.60 4.36
C THR A 178 -10.63 -10.36 5.27
N SER A 179 -9.47 -9.75 5.47
CA SER A 179 -9.37 -8.50 6.26
C SER A 179 -10.08 -7.32 5.58
N ILE A 180 -10.07 -7.26 4.24
CA ILE A 180 -10.82 -6.24 3.50
C ILE A 180 -12.32 -6.42 3.69
N LEU A 181 -12.83 -7.64 3.62
CA LEU A 181 -14.25 -7.96 3.68
C LEU A 181 -14.82 -7.88 5.12
N ASN A 182 -14.07 -8.31 6.13
CA ASN A 182 -14.54 -8.40 7.52
C ASN A 182 -14.52 -7.08 8.27
N SER A 183 -13.78 -6.08 7.83
CA SER A 183 -13.72 -4.78 8.47
C SER A 183 -14.83 -3.89 7.91
N GLN A 184 -16.03 -3.99 8.51
CA GLN A 184 -17.10 -3.01 8.28
C GLN A 184 -16.67 -1.62 8.78
N PRO A 185 -17.08 -0.53 8.15
CA PRO A 185 -16.83 0.80 8.67
C PRO A 185 -17.48 0.91 10.05
N GLN A 186 -16.67 1.19 11.07
CA GLN A 186 -17.22 1.66 12.34
C GLN A 186 -17.84 3.04 12.06
N VAL A 187 -19.15 3.08 11.95
CA VAL A 187 -19.90 4.34 11.99
C VAL A 187 -19.64 4.96 13.37
N LYS A 188 -18.69 5.89 13.45
CA LYS A 188 -18.58 6.77 14.61
C LYS A 188 -19.87 7.55 14.65
N ALA A 189 -20.74 7.21 15.64
CA ALA A 189 -21.92 7.99 15.95
C ALA A 189 -21.47 9.44 16.21
N VAL A 190 -21.84 10.33 15.31
CA VAL A 190 -21.74 11.77 15.56
C VAL A 190 -22.70 12.03 16.73
N GLN A 191 -22.17 12.29 17.91
CA GLN A 191 -22.95 12.81 19.01
C GLN A 191 -23.52 14.15 18.54
N ALA A 192 -24.83 14.16 18.32
CA ALA A 192 -25.57 15.38 18.13
C ALA A 192 -25.51 16.15 19.49
N ASP A 193 -24.66 17.15 19.56
CA ASP A 193 -24.66 18.13 20.61
C ASP A 193 -26.01 18.81 20.58
N GLN A 194 -26.79 18.54 21.66
CA GLN A 194 -28.01 19.24 21.94
C GLN A 194 -27.70 20.72 22.18
N CYS A 195 -27.91 21.53 21.16
CA CYS A 195 -28.03 22.97 21.36
C CYS A 195 -29.36 23.23 22.05
N ALA A 196 -29.33 23.23 23.37
CA ALA A 196 -30.46 23.71 24.18
C ALA A 196 -30.57 25.23 23.99
N VAL A 197 -31.71 25.63 23.49
CA VAL A 197 -32.21 27.01 23.41
C VAL A 197 -32.35 27.58 24.83
N LEU A 198 -31.83 28.77 25.02
CA LEU A 198 -32.45 29.81 25.90
C LEU A 198 -32.30 31.14 25.17
#